data_e0d07e6b6ec415536b188f8411eb4203
#
_entry.id   e0d07e6b6ec415536b188f8411eb4203
#
_cell.length_a   1.000
_cell.length_b   1.000
_cell.length_c   1.000
_cell.angle_alpha   90.00
_cell.angle_beta   90.00
_cell.angle_gamma   90.00
#
_symmetry.space_group_name_H-M   'P 1'
#
loop_
_entity.id
_entity.type
_entity.pdbx_description
1 polymer ?
#
loop_
_entity_poly.entity_id
_entity_poly.type
_entity_poly.pdbx_seq_one_letter_code
_entity_poly.pdbx_strand_id
1 'polypeptide(L)'
;NKEPYLDIICSKKMNIEMKNNLIKFLDGHEIHPNVIRSNYKGKINDILYFNKGIWWVQDLSSYLHKEYLLKFLKKINKNNEFLKISDICAAPGGKTFQLLDNGYEIVSNDINKKRLSIMSDNLKRLNFKSKLISVDGRTYKFPEEQDIIIIDAPCSSTGTIRKNPDILIRNNIIDLTKLQRIQQELLKNAASNIKVGGYLM
;
A
#
# COMPACT_ATOMS: atom_id res chain seq x y z
N ASN A 1 -15.47 -10.33 20.37
CA ASN A 1 -14.18 -10.03 19.74
C ASN A 1 -13.81 -11.18 18.82
N LYS A 2 -13.98 -11.00 17.49
CA LYS A 2 -13.44 -11.95 16.51
C LYS A 2 -12.00 -11.55 16.24
N GLU A 3 -11.09 -12.52 16.28
CA GLU A 3 -9.70 -12.30 15.90
C GLU A 3 -9.60 -11.80 14.44
N PRO A 4 -8.61 -10.96 14.14
CA PRO A 4 -8.42 -10.46 12.79
C PRO A 4 -7.93 -11.56 11.85
N TYR A 5 -8.44 -11.56 10.64
CA TYR A 5 -7.94 -12.42 9.58
C TYR A 5 -6.59 -11.92 9.05
N LEU A 6 -5.81 -12.84 8.50
CA LEU A 6 -4.66 -12.55 7.65
C LEU A 6 -5.13 -12.53 6.18
N ASP A 7 -4.97 -11.40 5.51
CA ASP A 7 -5.17 -11.30 4.07
C ASP A 7 -3.82 -11.26 3.36
N ILE A 8 -3.64 -12.13 2.37
CA ILE A 8 -2.45 -12.24 1.54
C ILE A 8 -2.82 -11.88 0.10
N ILE A 9 -2.06 -10.97 -0.47
CA ILE A 9 -2.17 -10.56 -1.87
C ILE A 9 -1.20 -11.38 -2.70
N CYS A 10 -1.71 -12.13 -3.65
CA CYS A 10 -0.92 -12.88 -4.63
C CYS A 10 -0.49 -11.95 -5.77
N SER A 11 0.82 -11.91 -6.03
CA SER A 11 1.37 -11.21 -7.19
C SER A 11 0.95 -11.88 -8.49
N LYS A 12 0.92 -11.15 -9.59
CA LYS A 12 0.73 -11.67 -10.95
C LYS A 12 1.77 -12.71 -11.36
N LYS A 13 2.91 -12.74 -10.65
CA LYS A 13 3.97 -13.75 -10.84
C LYS A 13 3.58 -15.14 -10.30
N MET A 14 2.54 -15.23 -9.47
CA MET A 14 2.09 -16.48 -8.87
C MET A 14 1.20 -17.24 -9.86
N ASN A 15 1.57 -18.47 -10.20
CA ASN A 15 0.72 -19.34 -11.00
C ASN A 15 -0.38 -20.01 -10.16
N ILE A 16 -1.34 -20.64 -10.82
CA ILE A 16 -2.49 -21.24 -10.17
C ILE A 16 -2.13 -22.39 -9.21
N GLU A 17 -1.14 -23.21 -9.55
CA GLU A 17 -0.67 -24.31 -8.71
C GLU A 17 -0.08 -23.78 -7.41
N MET A 18 0.81 -22.78 -7.48
CA MET A 18 1.38 -22.12 -6.29
C MET A 18 0.30 -21.49 -5.42
N LYS A 19 -0.72 -20.88 -6.05
CA LYS A 19 -1.85 -20.27 -5.33
C LYS A 19 -2.64 -21.34 -4.57
N ASN A 20 -2.95 -22.46 -5.21
CA ASN A 20 -3.67 -23.56 -4.58
C ASN A 20 -2.87 -24.18 -3.42
N ASN A 21 -1.55 -24.35 -3.59
CA ASN A 21 -0.66 -24.83 -2.53
C ASN A 21 -0.61 -23.86 -1.35
N LEU A 22 -0.60 -22.54 -1.61
CA LEU A 22 -0.62 -21.52 -0.57
C LEU A 22 -1.97 -21.50 0.18
N ILE A 23 -3.09 -21.64 -0.52
CA ILE A 23 -4.42 -21.75 0.08
C ILE A 23 -4.48 -22.95 1.02
N LYS A 24 -4.00 -24.12 0.57
CA LYS A 24 -3.97 -25.35 1.37
C LYS A 24 -3.06 -25.20 2.58
N PHE A 25 -1.87 -24.62 2.43
CA PHE A 25 -0.93 -24.38 3.53
C PHE A 25 -1.53 -23.50 4.63
N LEU A 26 -2.28 -22.48 4.22
CA LEU A 26 -2.87 -21.50 5.13
C LEU A 26 -4.21 -21.94 5.72
N ASP A 27 -4.77 -23.07 5.31
CA ASP A 27 -6.19 -23.40 5.57
C ASP A 27 -7.11 -22.21 5.26
N GLY A 28 -6.85 -21.59 4.12
CA GLY A 28 -7.48 -20.34 3.70
C GLY A 28 -8.45 -20.51 2.54
N HIS A 29 -9.02 -19.42 2.10
CA HIS A 29 -9.86 -19.38 0.91
C HIS A 29 -9.68 -18.07 0.14
N GLU A 30 -9.92 -18.08 -1.14
CA GLU A 30 -9.91 -16.88 -1.97
C GLU A 30 -11.18 -16.06 -1.72
N ILE A 31 -11.03 -14.81 -1.29
CA ILE A 31 -12.14 -13.88 -1.01
C ILE A 31 -12.33 -12.82 -2.10
N HIS A 32 -11.34 -12.68 -2.96
CA HIS A 32 -11.30 -11.76 -4.08
C HIS A 32 -10.20 -12.25 -5.05
N PRO A 33 -10.28 -12.02 -6.37
CA PRO A 33 -9.20 -12.36 -7.28
C PRO A 33 -7.84 -11.91 -6.75
N ASN A 34 -6.93 -12.90 -6.55
CA ASN A 34 -5.60 -12.74 -5.97
C ASN A 34 -5.54 -12.34 -4.48
N VAL A 35 -6.62 -12.50 -3.70
CA VAL A 35 -6.62 -12.26 -2.25
C VAL A 35 -7.04 -13.53 -1.51
N ILE A 36 -6.13 -14.08 -0.73
CA ILE A 36 -6.35 -15.23 0.14
C ILE A 36 -6.57 -14.74 1.56
N ARG A 37 -7.63 -15.19 2.20
CA ARG A 37 -7.93 -14.95 3.62
C ARG A 37 -7.74 -16.21 4.43
N SER A 38 -7.11 -16.07 5.59
CA SER A 38 -6.84 -17.18 6.51
C SER A 38 -6.90 -16.74 7.98
N ASN A 39 -7.07 -17.71 8.86
CA ASN A 39 -6.90 -17.56 10.31
C ASN A 39 -5.48 -17.95 10.78
N TYR A 40 -4.51 -18.00 9.88
CA TYR A 40 -3.13 -18.39 10.18
C TYR A 40 -2.53 -17.54 11.32
N LYS A 41 -1.91 -18.22 12.31
CA LYS A 41 -1.33 -17.62 13.53
C LYS A 41 0.18 -17.73 13.62
N GLY A 42 0.81 -18.38 12.65
CA GLY A 42 2.26 -18.56 12.63
C GLY A 42 3.01 -17.28 12.22
N LYS A 43 4.32 -17.39 12.17
CA LYS A 43 5.16 -16.28 11.69
C LYS A 43 4.98 -16.09 10.18
N ILE A 44 4.91 -14.85 9.74
CA ILE A 44 4.75 -14.50 8.31
C ILE A 44 5.88 -15.06 7.46
N ASN A 45 7.11 -15.09 7.99
CA ASN A 45 8.28 -15.59 7.27
C ASN A 45 8.26 -17.12 7.04
N ASP A 46 7.45 -17.87 7.81
CA ASP A 46 7.31 -19.32 7.68
C ASP A 46 6.24 -19.71 6.63
N ILE A 47 5.50 -18.73 6.13
CA ILE A 47 4.46 -18.96 5.13
C ILE A 47 5.12 -19.39 3.81
N LEU A 48 4.51 -20.40 3.19
CA LEU A 48 4.96 -20.97 1.92
C LEU A 48 5.24 -19.86 0.88
N TYR A 49 6.37 -19.98 0.19
CA TYR A 49 6.82 -19.03 -0.85
C TYR A 49 7.21 -17.62 -0.35
N PHE A 50 7.37 -17.39 0.97
CA PHE A 50 7.80 -16.08 1.48
C PHE A 50 9.05 -15.56 0.74
N ASN A 51 10.11 -16.38 0.69
CA ASN A 51 11.37 -16.00 0.04
C ASN A 51 11.30 -15.96 -1.50
N LYS A 52 10.26 -16.54 -2.12
CA LYS A 52 10.03 -16.39 -3.56
C LYS A 52 9.51 -14.99 -3.93
N GLY A 53 9.02 -14.21 -2.97
CA GLY A 53 8.56 -12.85 -3.18
C GLY A 53 7.39 -12.72 -4.17
N ILE A 54 6.47 -13.68 -4.14
CA ILE A 54 5.31 -13.73 -5.04
C ILE A 54 3.98 -13.40 -4.34
N TRP A 55 4.04 -12.88 -3.13
CA TRP A 55 2.89 -12.39 -2.36
C TRP A 55 3.34 -11.43 -1.25
N TRP A 56 2.38 -10.65 -0.72
CA TRP A 56 2.57 -9.78 0.44
C TRP A 56 1.31 -9.71 1.30
N VAL A 57 1.47 -9.25 2.56
CA VAL A 57 0.33 -9.05 3.48
C VAL A 57 -0.28 -7.67 3.25
N GLN A 58 -1.58 -7.63 3.01
CA GLN A 58 -2.34 -6.38 2.91
C GLN A 58 -3.83 -6.68 3.07
N ASP A 59 -4.54 -5.85 3.84
CA ASP A 59 -5.99 -5.98 4.01
C ASP A 59 -6.76 -5.81 2.70
N LEU A 60 -7.81 -6.60 2.51
CA LEU A 60 -8.69 -6.50 1.34
C LEU A 60 -9.22 -5.07 1.16
N SER A 61 -9.62 -4.39 2.25
CA SER A 61 -10.11 -3.01 2.18
C SER A 61 -9.07 -2.05 1.56
N SER A 62 -7.80 -2.20 1.94
CA SER A 62 -6.71 -1.43 1.35
C SER A 62 -6.34 -1.89 -0.06
N TYR A 63 -6.60 -3.16 -0.40
CA TYR A 63 -6.35 -3.69 -1.73
C TYR A 63 -7.35 -3.19 -2.77
N LEU A 64 -8.62 -3.04 -2.42
CA LEU A 64 -9.68 -2.65 -3.35
C LEU A 64 -9.48 -1.27 -3.99
N HIS A 65 -8.79 -0.34 -3.33
CA HIS A 65 -8.46 0.97 -3.91
C HIS A 65 -7.73 0.85 -5.26
N LYS A 66 -6.89 -0.18 -5.42
CA LYS A 66 -6.19 -0.49 -6.67
C LYS A 66 -7.14 -0.63 -7.85
N GLU A 67 -8.29 -1.29 -7.69
CA GLU A 67 -9.18 -1.56 -8.82
C GLU A 67 -9.69 -0.27 -9.45
N TYR A 68 -10.06 0.70 -8.61
CA TYR A 68 -10.46 2.02 -9.06
C TYR A 68 -9.28 2.74 -9.74
N LEU A 69 -8.11 2.72 -9.09
CA LEU A 69 -6.91 3.34 -9.62
C LEU A 69 -6.50 2.72 -10.96
N LEU A 70 -6.48 1.40 -11.09
CA LEU A 70 -6.10 0.74 -12.35
C LEU A 70 -7.12 0.95 -13.48
N LYS A 71 -8.41 0.94 -13.18
CA LYS A 71 -9.45 1.29 -14.17
C LYS A 71 -9.23 2.71 -14.69
N PHE A 72 -8.89 3.59 -13.78
CA PHE A 72 -8.63 4.98 -14.07
C PHE A 72 -7.33 5.16 -14.86
N LEU A 73 -6.22 4.56 -14.43
CA LEU A 73 -4.94 4.56 -15.14
C LEU A 73 -5.08 4.08 -16.59
N LYS A 74 -5.84 3.01 -16.82
CA LYS A 74 -6.16 2.53 -18.18
C LYS A 74 -6.94 3.56 -19.00
N LYS A 75 -7.78 4.37 -18.37
CA LYS A 75 -8.57 5.40 -19.05
C LYS A 75 -7.70 6.58 -19.49
N ILE A 76 -6.73 7.00 -18.67
CA ILE A 76 -5.87 8.15 -18.94
C ILE A 76 -4.64 7.78 -19.78
N ASN A 77 -4.13 6.56 -19.65
CA ASN A 77 -2.93 6.09 -20.34
C ASN A 77 -3.28 5.43 -21.70
N LYS A 78 -4.07 6.14 -22.52
CA LYS A 78 -4.47 5.64 -23.86
C LYS A 78 -3.27 5.49 -24.82
N ASN A 79 -2.20 6.24 -24.59
CA ASN A 79 -1.05 6.33 -25.50
C ASN A 79 0.18 5.56 -24.97
N ASN A 80 0.06 4.75 -23.92
CA ASN A 80 1.20 4.09 -23.26
C ASN A 80 2.32 5.07 -22.84
N GLU A 81 1.97 6.28 -22.46
CA GLU A 81 2.92 7.27 -21.98
C GLU A 81 3.44 6.92 -20.60
N PHE A 82 4.66 7.31 -20.31
CA PHE A 82 5.27 7.16 -18.98
C PHE A 82 4.58 8.09 -17.99
N LEU A 83 3.76 7.51 -17.10
CA LEU A 83 3.09 8.27 -16.04
C LEU A 83 4.02 8.48 -14.85
N LYS A 84 4.13 9.72 -14.38
CA LYS A 84 4.82 10.06 -13.12
C LYS A 84 3.88 9.86 -11.96
N ILE A 85 4.10 8.80 -11.20
CA ILE A 85 3.25 8.40 -10.07
C ILE A 85 4.05 8.52 -8.78
N SER A 86 3.46 9.12 -7.76
CA SER A 86 4.03 9.20 -6.42
C SER A 86 3.06 8.69 -5.37
N ASP A 87 3.60 7.96 -4.36
CA ASP A 87 2.87 7.47 -3.19
C ASP A 87 3.44 8.18 -1.94
N ILE A 88 2.62 9.00 -1.30
CA ILE A 88 2.96 9.78 -0.11
C ILE A 88 2.41 9.08 1.13
N CYS A 89 3.23 8.97 2.18
CA CYS A 89 2.99 8.12 3.35
C CYS A 89 2.94 6.64 2.98
N ALA A 90 3.78 6.22 2.03
CA ALA A 90 3.72 4.94 1.33
C ALA A 90 4.00 3.71 2.21
N ALA A 91 4.85 3.84 3.24
CA ALA A 91 5.28 2.69 4.03
C ALA A 91 4.13 2.09 4.87
N PRO A 92 4.04 0.76 4.95
CA PRO A 92 5.00 -0.27 4.59
C PRO A 92 4.99 -0.74 3.12
N GLY A 93 4.22 -0.11 2.20
CA GLY A 93 4.36 -0.31 0.77
C GLY A 93 3.21 -1.01 0.05
N GLY A 94 2.13 -1.39 0.74
CA GLY A 94 1.05 -2.17 0.15
C GLY A 94 0.48 -1.58 -1.15
N LYS A 95 0.18 -0.28 -1.20
CA LYS A 95 -0.32 0.41 -2.39
C LYS A 95 0.74 0.51 -3.49
N THR A 96 1.98 0.84 -3.10
CA THR A 96 3.14 0.84 -4.01
C THR A 96 3.33 -0.54 -4.67
N PHE A 97 3.32 -1.64 -3.90
CA PHE A 97 3.52 -3.00 -4.45
C PHE A 97 2.44 -3.36 -5.48
N GLN A 98 1.21 -2.94 -5.25
CA GLN A 98 0.11 -3.15 -6.20
C GLN A 98 0.37 -2.51 -7.55
N LEU A 99 0.91 -1.29 -7.58
CA LEU A 99 1.22 -0.59 -8.81
C LEU A 99 2.43 -1.19 -9.52
N LEU A 100 3.49 -1.50 -8.77
CA LEU A 100 4.69 -2.17 -9.29
C LEU A 100 4.35 -3.54 -9.90
N ASP A 101 3.46 -4.32 -9.24
CA ASP A 101 2.97 -5.62 -9.76
C ASP A 101 2.14 -5.47 -11.04
N ASN A 102 1.66 -4.26 -11.33
CA ASN A 102 0.95 -3.92 -12.56
C ASN A 102 1.84 -3.23 -13.60
N GLY A 103 3.16 -3.14 -13.36
CA GLY A 103 4.14 -2.61 -14.31
C GLY A 103 4.28 -1.09 -14.31
N TYR A 104 3.69 -0.39 -13.33
CA TYR A 104 3.87 1.06 -13.20
C TYR A 104 5.15 1.38 -12.43
N GLU A 105 5.83 2.43 -12.83
CA GLU A 105 6.91 3.02 -12.03
C GLU A 105 6.33 4.02 -11.02
N ILE A 106 6.92 4.05 -9.81
CA ILE A 106 6.42 4.88 -8.72
C ILE A 106 7.55 5.38 -7.83
N VAL A 107 7.43 6.61 -7.39
CA VAL A 107 8.27 7.19 -6.33
C VAL A 107 7.52 7.10 -5.02
N SER A 108 8.11 6.47 -4.01
CA SER A 108 7.47 6.27 -2.72
C SER A 108 8.13 7.11 -1.63
N ASN A 109 7.31 7.87 -0.92
CA ASN A 109 7.73 8.76 0.16
C ASN A 109 7.14 8.34 1.50
N ASP A 110 7.94 8.34 2.53
CA ASP A 110 7.47 8.29 3.92
C ASP A 110 8.46 9.04 4.82
N ILE A 111 7.95 9.85 5.75
CA ILE A 111 8.79 10.59 6.71
C ILE A 111 9.49 9.65 7.69
N ASN A 112 8.92 8.47 7.95
CA ASN A 112 9.44 7.51 8.92
C ASN A 112 10.47 6.56 8.29
N LYS A 113 11.74 6.84 8.54
CA LYS A 113 12.87 6.03 8.02
C LYS A 113 12.81 4.56 8.40
N LYS A 114 12.31 4.22 9.61
CA LYS A 114 12.19 2.81 10.04
C LYS A 114 11.14 2.08 9.21
N ARG A 115 10.00 2.71 8.93
CA ARG A 115 8.97 2.14 8.06
C ARG A 115 9.47 1.99 6.62
N LEU A 116 10.22 2.97 6.11
CA LEU A 116 10.86 2.88 4.78
C LEU A 116 11.90 1.76 4.71
N SER A 117 12.65 1.48 5.77
CA SER A 117 13.55 0.33 5.81
C SER A 117 12.79 -0.98 5.64
N ILE A 118 11.68 -1.18 6.37
CA ILE A 118 10.81 -2.35 6.23
C ILE A 118 10.26 -2.46 4.79
N MET A 119 9.85 -1.34 4.22
CA MET A 119 9.38 -1.29 2.83
C MET A 119 10.48 -1.66 1.84
N SER A 120 11.71 -1.17 2.05
CA SER A 120 12.89 -1.51 1.23
C SER A 120 13.17 -3.01 1.24
N ASP A 121 13.11 -3.65 2.41
CA ASP A 121 13.33 -5.09 2.53
C ASP A 121 12.22 -5.89 1.82
N ASN A 122 10.97 -5.44 1.92
CA ASN A 122 9.88 -6.04 1.16
C ASN A 122 10.02 -5.84 -0.35
N LEU A 123 10.46 -4.67 -0.81
CA LEU A 123 10.75 -4.44 -2.24
C LEU A 123 11.80 -5.39 -2.77
N LYS A 124 12.90 -5.58 -2.02
CA LYS A 124 13.95 -6.56 -2.37
C LYS A 124 13.38 -7.97 -2.44
N ARG A 125 12.63 -8.40 -1.40
CA ARG A 125 12.00 -9.72 -1.34
C ARG A 125 11.04 -9.98 -2.50
N LEU A 126 10.22 -8.98 -2.86
CA LEU A 126 9.24 -9.05 -3.94
C LEU A 126 9.88 -8.88 -5.33
N ASN A 127 11.18 -8.58 -5.39
CA ASN A 127 11.89 -8.22 -6.63
C ASN A 127 11.18 -7.08 -7.37
N PHE A 128 10.83 -6.04 -6.62
CA PHE A 128 10.29 -4.77 -7.12
C PHE A 128 11.32 -3.65 -6.95
N LYS A 129 11.25 -2.65 -7.82
CA LYS A 129 12.08 -1.45 -7.75
C LYS A 129 11.20 -0.22 -7.62
N SER A 130 11.46 0.59 -6.60
CA SER A 130 10.85 1.91 -6.41
C SER A 130 11.90 2.86 -5.87
N LYS A 131 11.86 4.12 -6.30
CA LYS A 131 12.66 5.18 -5.69
C LYS A 131 12.05 5.53 -4.33
N LEU A 132 12.78 5.26 -3.26
CA LEU A 132 12.37 5.60 -1.90
C LEU A 132 12.96 6.95 -1.49
N ILE A 133 12.12 7.85 -0.99
CA ILE A 133 12.55 9.15 -0.45
C ILE A 133 12.01 9.33 0.97
N SER A 134 12.86 9.84 1.88
CA SER A 134 12.49 10.08 3.27
C SER A 134 12.44 11.57 3.55
N VAL A 135 11.28 12.16 3.25
CA VAL A 135 11.04 13.60 3.40
C VAL A 135 9.63 13.85 3.93
N ASP A 136 9.41 15.06 4.46
CA ASP A 136 8.07 15.45 4.88
C ASP A 136 7.18 15.75 3.67
N GLY A 137 6.18 14.89 3.45
CA GLY A 137 5.24 15.02 2.34
C GLY A 137 4.39 16.29 2.37
N ARG A 138 4.35 17.02 3.50
CA ARG A 138 3.62 18.30 3.62
C ARG A 138 4.34 19.46 2.93
N THR A 139 5.65 19.33 2.74
CA THR A 139 6.51 20.42 2.23
C THR A 139 7.37 20.03 1.04
N TYR A 140 7.49 18.72 0.77
CA TYR A 140 8.34 18.25 -0.31
C TYR A 140 7.84 18.70 -1.68
N LYS A 141 8.75 19.22 -2.51
CA LYS A 141 8.50 19.55 -3.90
C LYS A 141 9.15 18.51 -4.79
N PHE A 142 8.35 17.87 -5.61
CA PHE A 142 8.89 16.97 -6.63
C PHE A 142 9.65 17.78 -7.68
N PRO A 143 10.75 17.24 -8.22
CA PRO A 143 11.50 17.92 -9.29
C PRO A 143 10.66 18.23 -10.53
N GLU A 144 9.60 17.44 -10.73
CA GLU A 144 8.66 17.58 -11.83
C GLU A 144 7.25 17.31 -11.33
N GLU A 145 6.27 17.97 -11.94
CA GLU A 145 4.86 17.72 -11.62
C GLU A 145 4.47 16.27 -11.91
N GLN A 146 3.61 15.75 -11.07
CA GLN A 146 3.17 14.36 -11.11
C GLN A 146 1.85 14.22 -11.89
N ASP A 147 1.69 13.14 -12.62
CA ASP A 147 0.42 12.77 -13.25
C ASP A 147 -0.56 12.24 -12.22
N ILE A 148 -0.04 11.51 -11.20
CA ILE A 148 -0.84 10.93 -10.13
C ILE A 148 -0.08 11.05 -8.81
N ILE A 149 -0.79 11.48 -7.78
CA ILE A 149 -0.32 11.42 -6.40
C ILE A 149 -1.31 10.60 -5.57
N ILE A 150 -0.80 9.56 -4.92
CA ILE A 150 -1.54 8.77 -3.93
C ILE A 150 -1.12 9.26 -2.55
N ILE A 151 -2.09 9.44 -1.65
CA ILE A 151 -1.83 9.82 -0.26
C ILE A 151 -2.51 8.83 0.69
N ASP A 152 -1.70 8.02 1.38
CA ASP A 152 -2.17 7.19 2.49
C ASP A 152 -1.95 7.93 3.81
N ALA A 153 -2.68 9.01 4.00
CA ALA A 153 -2.47 9.95 5.09
C ALA A 153 -2.60 9.31 6.48
N PRO A 154 -1.81 9.76 7.46
CA PRO A 154 -1.97 9.31 8.83
C PRO A 154 -3.37 9.63 9.35
N CYS A 155 -3.98 8.65 10.02
CA CYS A 155 -5.33 8.75 10.57
C CYS A 155 -5.40 8.14 11.97
N SER A 156 -6.58 8.19 12.61
CA SER A 156 -6.83 7.57 13.91
C SER A 156 -6.77 6.03 13.90
N SER A 157 -6.78 5.43 12.71
CA SER A 157 -6.74 3.97 12.50
C SER A 157 -7.88 3.19 13.15
N THR A 158 -9.00 3.84 13.48
CA THR A 158 -10.15 3.20 14.16
C THR A 158 -10.73 2.03 13.37
N GLY A 159 -10.63 2.03 12.06
CA GLY A 159 -11.01 0.89 11.21
C GLY A 159 -10.17 -0.39 11.44
N THR A 160 -9.03 -0.28 12.12
CA THR A 160 -8.14 -1.41 12.39
C THR A 160 -8.18 -1.91 13.84
N ILE A 161 -9.18 -1.50 14.64
CA ILE A 161 -9.31 -1.86 16.06
C ILE A 161 -9.22 -3.38 16.30
N ARG A 162 -9.77 -4.19 15.40
CA ARG A 162 -9.70 -5.66 15.54
C ARG A 162 -8.27 -6.19 15.48
N LYS A 163 -7.38 -5.53 14.72
CA LYS A 163 -5.96 -5.88 14.59
C LYS A 163 -5.10 -5.21 15.66
N ASN A 164 -5.50 -4.02 16.06
CA ASN A 164 -4.78 -3.15 16.97
C ASN A 164 -5.73 -2.69 18.09
N PRO A 165 -6.12 -3.57 19.02
CA PRO A 165 -7.10 -3.23 20.06
C PRO A 165 -6.61 -2.14 21.02
N ASP A 166 -5.31 -1.90 21.09
CA ASP A 166 -4.69 -0.80 21.82
C ASP A 166 -5.14 0.59 21.33
N ILE A 167 -5.69 0.70 20.12
CA ILE A 167 -6.28 1.94 19.60
C ILE A 167 -7.41 2.44 20.52
N LEU A 168 -8.18 1.56 21.14
CA LEU A 168 -9.24 1.93 22.09
C LEU A 168 -8.68 2.70 23.28
N ILE A 169 -7.50 2.35 23.74
CA ILE A 169 -6.80 3.03 24.85
C ILE A 169 -6.10 4.29 24.34
N ARG A 170 -5.48 4.22 23.17
CA ARG A 170 -4.76 5.35 22.56
C ARG A 170 -5.68 6.48 22.10
N ASN A 171 -6.94 6.19 21.77
CA ASN A 171 -7.89 7.22 21.28
C ASN A 171 -8.09 8.37 22.27
N ASN A 172 -7.87 8.16 23.56
CA ASN A 172 -7.87 9.22 24.55
C ASN A 172 -6.64 10.15 24.45
N ILE A 173 -5.63 9.76 23.66
CA ILE A 173 -4.35 10.47 23.51
C ILE A 173 -4.19 11.03 22.09
N ILE A 174 -5.00 10.56 21.13
CA ILE A 174 -4.90 10.99 19.72
C ILE A 174 -5.51 12.37 19.56
N ASP A 175 -4.68 13.33 19.22
CA ASP A 175 -5.11 14.67 18.82
C ASP A 175 -5.68 14.65 17.39
N LEU A 176 -6.98 14.54 17.26
CA LEU A 176 -7.69 14.52 15.98
C LEU A 176 -7.51 15.83 15.21
N THR A 177 -7.42 16.96 15.90
CA THR A 177 -7.19 18.27 15.29
C THR A 177 -5.83 18.33 14.62
N LYS A 178 -4.81 17.79 15.29
CA LYS A 178 -3.47 17.67 14.72
C LYS A 178 -3.44 16.75 13.49
N LEU A 179 -4.13 15.60 13.54
CA LEU A 179 -4.24 14.69 12.38
C LEU A 179 -4.91 15.38 11.21
N GLN A 180 -6.04 16.06 11.44
CA GLN A 180 -6.76 16.81 10.42
C GLN A 180 -5.86 17.87 9.76
N ARG A 181 -5.11 18.62 10.56
CA ARG A 181 -4.16 19.61 10.05
C ARG A 181 -3.10 18.98 9.15
N ILE A 182 -2.50 17.86 9.58
CA ILE A 182 -1.52 17.12 8.77
C ILE A 182 -2.12 16.66 7.45
N GLN A 183 -3.34 16.11 7.46
CA GLN A 183 -4.04 15.66 6.25
C GLN A 183 -4.29 16.83 5.29
N GLN A 184 -4.73 17.97 5.80
CA GLN A 184 -4.94 19.18 4.99
C GLN A 184 -3.64 19.71 4.39
N GLU A 185 -2.54 19.72 5.15
CA GLU A 185 -1.22 20.15 4.68
C GLU A 185 -0.69 19.21 3.58
N LEU A 186 -0.86 17.88 3.74
CA LEU A 186 -0.52 16.88 2.72
C LEU A 186 -1.32 17.10 1.43
N LEU A 187 -2.63 17.29 1.54
CA LEU A 187 -3.50 17.54 0.38
C LEU A 187 -3.13 18.83 -0.36
N LYS A 188 -2.89 19.92 0.37
CA LYS A 188 -2.47 21.21 -0.20
C LYS A 188 -1.14 21.08 -0.95
N ASN A 189 -0.17 20.42 -0.33
CA ASN A 189 1.13 20.22 -0.96
C ASN A 189 1.03 19.30 -2.20
N ALA A 190 0.26 18.22 -2.13
CA ALA A 190 0.04 17.35 -3.28
C ALA A 190 -0.62 18.11 -4.44
N ALA A 191 -1.65 18.91 -4.16
CA ALA A 191 -2.31 19.72 -5.18
C ALA A 191 -1.36 20.71 -5.89
N SER A 192 -0.31 21.17 -5.21
CA SER A 192 0.72 22.04 -5.83
C SER A 192 1.83 21.31 -6.56
N ASN A 193 1.84 19.98 -6.53
CA ASN A 193 2.82 19.12 -7.21
C ASN A 193 2.19 18.26 -8.32
N ILE A 194 0.89 18.40 -8.55
CA ILE A 194 0.18 17.64 -9.58
C ILE A 194 -0.02 18.49 -10.82
N LYS A 195 0.10 17.88 -12.00
CA LYS A 195 -0.16 18.54 -13.27
C LYS A 195 -1.61 18.98 -13.40
N VAL A 196 -1.87 20.00 -14.19
CA VAL A 196 -3.24 20.33 -14.63
C VAL A 196 -3.82 19.11 -15.35
N GLY A 197 -4.98 18.64 -14.89
CA GLY A 197 -5.59 17.38 -15.38
C GLY A 197 -5.03 16.10 -14.75
N GLY A 198 -4.06 16.21 -13.85
CA GLY A 198 -3.56 15.08 -13.05
C GLY A 198 -4.52 14.68 -11.93
N TYR A 199 -4.22 13.61 -11.22
CA TYR A 199 -5.15 12.98 -10.29
C TYR A 199 -4.55 12.78 -8.90
N LEU A 200 -5.36 13.16 -7.91
CA LEU A 200 -5.09 12.95 -6.50
C LEU A 200 -6.01 11.86 -5.97
N MET A 201 -5.44 10.86 -5.30
CA MET A 201 -6.16 9.74 -4.72
C MET A 201 -5.86 9.59 -3.24
#